data_e4f34b64c38f61250787ada95bd28f4e
#
_entry.id   e4f34b64c38f61250787ada95bd28f4e
#
_cell.length_a   1.000
_cell.length_b   1.000
_cell.length_c   1.000
_cell.angle_alpha   90.00
_cell.angle_beta   90.00
_cell.angle_gamma   90.00
#
_symmetry.space_group_name_H-M   'P 1'
#
loop_
_entity.id
_entity.type
_entity.pdbx_description
1 polymer ?
#
loop_
_entity_poly.entity_id
_entity_poly.type
_entity_poly.pdbx_seq_one_letter_code
_entity_poly.pdbx_strand_id
1 'polypeptide(L)'
;MKIKAYELKSLVEKNKYAAYLIYGQNKGLVREKSQVIIDAYKNDQTEIIKFENDELISEPEKLANEFNTFSLTAEKKILHILNTKDNLTETITNTVTDLDSKNLIVFETSELTPRSKLRKFFEKEKHLGVLACYFDTERDVQELIESTFKKENISISRDIVLLITKYLGNERHIIKSELEKIILYLKDKKEFKAEDILKCLSQNEDYGFDDLNYSISDGNVVKLDKVINQLYLEGINPVALLRSVSKHFQKILFINQKLDSGMNLSESLTQLKPPIFFLYINQFKEQVKKWKTTLCYKVIERILETEEICKMNSKIAKIICWRTLRNIASIKYS
;
A
#
# COMPACT_ATOMS: atom_id res chain seq x y z
N MET A 1 12.97 15.23 -18.96
CA MET A 1 12.01 16.15 -18.30
C MET A 1 11.08 15.36 -17.38
N LYS A 2 10.77 15.86 -16.16
CA LYS A 2 9.85 15.18 -15.23
C LYS A 2 8.41 15.23 -15.72
N ILE A 3 7.74 14.07 -15.79
CA ILE A 3 6.37 13.91 -16.26
C ILE A 3 5.46 13.64 -15.07
N LYS A 4 4.25 14.18 -15.10
CA LYS A 4 3.21 13.82 -14.14
C LYS A 4 2.38 12.66 -14.69
N ALA A 5 1.97 11.75 -13.81
CA ALA A 5 1.29 10.50 -14.21
C ALA A 5 0.03 10.73 -15.08
N TYR A 6 -0.73 11.80 -14.83
CA TYR A 6 -1.94 12.12 -15.58
C TYR A 6 -1.66 12.67 -17.01
N GLU A 7 -0.46 13.22 -17.25
CA GLU A 7 -0.06 13.76 -18.56
C GLU A 7 0.47 12.68 -19.49
N LEU A 8 0.85 11.52 -18.94
CA LEU A 8 1.62 10.49 -19.62
C LEU A 8 1.01 10.09 -20.96
N LYS A 9 -0.26 9.70 -20.98
CA LYS A 9 -0.94 9.23 -22.20
C LYS A 9 -0.93 10.30 -23.31
N SER A 10 -1.30 11.53 -22.98
CA SER A 10 -1.30 12.65 -23.94
C SER A 10 0.09 12.97 -24.48
N LEU A 11 1.15 12.81 -23.68
CA LEU A 11 2.51 13.06 -24.11
C LEU A 11 3.03 11.97 -25.06
N VAL A 12 2.61 10.72 -24.85
CA VAL A 12 2.94 9.58 -25.73
C VAL A 12 2.21 9.73 -27.08
N GLU A 13 0.92 10.01 -27.07
CA GLU A 13 0.11 10.22 -28.29
C GLU A 13 0.66 11.36 -29.16
N LYS A 14 1.30 12.36 -28.55
CA LYS A 14 1.95 13.47 -29.27
C LYS A 14 3.38 13.16 -29.70
N ASN A 15 3.90 11.96 -29.48
CA ASN A 15 5.28 11.55 -29.75
C ASN A 15 6.33 12.55 -29.22
N LYS A 16 6.08 13.07 -28.00
CA LYS A 16 6.88 14.16 -27.45
C LYS A 16 8.29 13.75 -27.03
N TYR A 17 8.50 12.47 -26.70
CA TYR A 17 9.74 11.94 -26.19
C TYR A 17 10.17 10.70 -26.96
N ALA A 18 11.47 10.62 -27.31
CA ALA A 18 12.06 9.47 -27.96
C ALA A 18 12.24 8.28 -27.00
N ALA A 19 12.42 8.57 -25.72
CA ALA A 19 12.53 7.54 -24.70
C ALA A 19 11.89 7.96 -23.36
N TYR A 20 11.45 6.96 -22.62
CA TYR A 20 10.85 7.11 -21.28
C TYR A 20 11.62 6.28 -20.26
N LEU A 21 11.96 6.88 -19.12
CA LEU A 21 12.48 6.21 -17.94
C LEU A 21 11.41 6.18 -16.86
N ILE A 22 10.95 4.99 -16.51
CA ILE A 22 9.96 4.76 -15.45
C ILE A 22 10.68 4.07 -14.28
N TYR A 23 10.71 4.71 -13.12
CA TYR A 23 11.46 4.21 -11.99
C TYR A 23 10.71 4.43 -10.67
N GLY A 24 10.98 3.60 -9.66
CA GLY A 24 10.44 3.81 -8.32
C GLY A 24 10.35 2.56 -7.46
N GLN A 25 9.94 2.77 -6.21
CA GLN A 25 9.79 1.70 -5.22
C GLN A 25 8.56 0.83 -5.51
N ASN A 26 7.49 1.42 -6.06
CA ASN A 26 6.27 0.72 -6.41
C ASN A 26 6.39 0.02 -7.77
N LYS A 27 6.95 -1.20 -7.76
CA LYS A 27 7.18 -2.00 -8.98
C LYS A 27 5.89 -2.23 -9.80
N GLY A 28 4.76 -2.40 -9.13
CA GLY A 28 3.46 -2.56 -9.79
C GLY A 28 3.06 -1.31 -10.56
N LEU A 29 3.31 -0.13 -9.99
CA LEU A 29 3.04 1.14 -10.65
C LEU A 29 4.03 1.40 -11.81
N VAL A 30 5.31 1.03 -11.67
CA VAL A 30 6.30 1.09 -12.75
C VAL A 30 5.80 0.31 -13.97
N ARG A 31 5.45 -0.97 -13.79
CA ARG A 31 4.91 -1.83 -14.87
C ARG A 31 3.62 -1.27 -15.47
N GLU A 32 2.69 -0.78 -14.63
CA GLU A 32 1.44 -0.16 -15.10
C GLU A 32 1.70 1.03 -16.01
N LYS A 33 2.60 1.94 -15.60
CA LYS A 33 2.89 3.14 -16.38
C LYS A 33 3.68 2.85 -17.64
N SER A 34 4.59 1.88 -17.62
CA SER A 34 5.27 1.40 -18.82
C SER A 34 4.27 0.79 -19.81
N GLN A 35 3.32 -0.02 -19.33
CA GLN A 35 2.29 -0.59 -20.19
C GLN A 35 1.39 0.49 -20.80
N VAL A 36 1.01 1.52 -20.04
CA VAL A 36 0.26 2.69 -20.58
C VAL A 36 1.00 3.37 -21.73
N ILE A 37 2.33 3.51 -21.63
CA ILE A 37 3.15 4.08 -22.70
C ILE A 37 3.12 3.16 -23.92
N ILE A 38 3.37 1.88 -23.72
CA ILE A 38 3.42 0.87 -24.79
C ILE A 38 2.07 0.83 -25.52
N ASP A 39 0.97 0.74 -24.79
CA ASP A 39 -0.39 0.65 -25.35
C ASP A 39 -0.80 1.94 -26.10
N ALA A 40 -0.39 3.11 -25.60
CA ALA A 40 -0.67 4.39 -26.26
C ALA A 40 0.15 4.60 -27.54
N TYR A 41 1.34 3.98 -27.62
CA TYR A 41 2.21 4.09 -28.81
C TYR A 41 1.97 2.99 -29.83
N LYS A 42 1.50 1.82 -29.37
CA LYS A 42 1.29 0.63 -30.19
C LYS A 42 0.17 0.82 -31.23
N ASN A 43 0.39 0.31 -32.45
CA ASN A 43 -0.61 0.06 -33.46
C ASN A 43 -0.43 -1.35 -34.04
N ASP A 44 -1.24 -1.76 -35.01
CA ASP A 44 -1.17 -3.10 -35.61
C ASP A 44 0.16 -3.41 -36.31
N GLN A 45 0.93 -2.38 -36.66
CA GLN A 45 2.23 -2.49 -37.33
C GLN A 45 3.39 -2.12 -36.41
N THR A 46 3.25 -2.41 -35.08
CA THR A 46 4.29 -2.14 -34.09
C THR A 46 4.91 -3.42 -33.58
N GLU A 47 6.22 -3.54 -33.70
CA GLU A 47 7.01 -4.61 -33.11
C GLU A 47 7.46 -4.22 -31.69
N ILE A 48 7.34 -5.13 -30.73
CA ILE A 48 7.79 -4.92 -29.34
C ILE A 48 8.92 -5.89 -29.05
N ILE A 49 10.11 -5.33 -28.78
CA ILE A 49 11.32 -6.08 -28.46
C ILE A 49 11.66 -5.82 -26.99
N LYS A 50 11.85 -6.89 -26.22
CA LYS A 50 12.20 -6.80 -24.79
C LYS A 50 13.65 -7.18 -24.57
N PHE A 51 14.33 -6.41 -23.73
CA PHE A 51 15.69 -6.66 -23.29
C PHE A 51 15.79 -6.62 -21.78
N GLU A 52 16.68 -7.44 -21.24
CA GLU A 52 17.12 -7.33 -19.85
C GLU A 52 18.41 -6.50 -19.75
N ASN A 53 18.57 -5.79 -18.63
CA ASN A 53 19.77 -4.95 -18.41
C ASN A 53 21.08 -5.71 -18.65
N ASP A 54 21.18 -6.95 -18.15
CA ASP A 54 22.43 -7.72 -18.20
C ASP A 54 22.75 -8.22 -19.61
N GLU A 55 21.74 -8.41 -20.47
CA GLU A 55 21.91 -8.70 -21.90
C GLU A 55 22.57 -7.51 -22.62
N LEU A 56 22.09 -6.30 -22.37
CA LEU A 56 22.61 -5.08 -23.00
C LEU A 56 23.99 -4.65 -22.45
N ILE A 57 24.40 -5.15 -21.27
CA ILE A 57 25.79 -4.99 -20.80
C ILE A 57 26.72 -5.89 -21.59
N SER A 58 26.30 -7.13 -21.87
CA SER A 58 27.09 -8.09 -22.63
C SER A 58 27.23 -7.71 -24.09
N GLU A 59 26.17 -7.12 -24.66
CA GLU A 59 26.06 -6.73 -26.07
C GLU A 59 25.58 -5.26 -26.20
N PRO A 60 26.42 -4.25 -25.88
CA PRO A 60 26.01 -2.85 -25.85
C PRO A 60 25.50 -2.31 -27.19
N GLU A 61 26.05 -2.81 -28.30
CA GLU A 61 25.68 -2.37 -29.66
C GLU A 61 24.27 -2.82 -30.06
N LYS A 62 23.71 -3.84 -29.38
CA LYS A 62 22.43 -4.42 -29.72
C LYS A 62 21.29 -3.40 -29.57
N LEU A 63 21.33 -2.57 -28.53
CA LEU A 63 20.34 -1.53 -28.32
C LEU A 63 20.35 -0.49 -29.46
N ALA A 64 21.53 0.00 -29.83
CA ALA A 64 21.70 0.98 -30.90
C ALA A 64 21.29 0.39 -32.25
N ASN A 65 21.71 -0.86 -32.53
CA ASN A 65 21.38 -1.56 -33.77
C ASN A 65 19.86 -1.74 -33.90
N GLU A 66 19.17 -2.23 -32.87
CA GLU A 66 17.72 -2.41 -32.91
C GLU A 66 16.95 -1.08 -32.98
N PHE A 67 17.45 -0.04 -32.32
CA PHE A 67 16.81 1.28 -32.34
C PHE A 67 16.93 1.96 -33.71
N ASN A 68 18.08 1.83 -34.40
CA ASN A 68 18.35 2.52 -35.64
C ASN A 68 17.98 1.70 -36.90
N THR A 69 17.70 0.40 -36.76
CA THR A 69 17.30 -0.44 -37.90
C THR A 69 15.79 -0.43 -38.11
N PHE A 70 15.41 -0.39 -39.40
CA PHE A 70 14.02 -0.57 -39.80
C PHE A 70 13.60 -2.02 -39.61
N SER A 71 12.37 -2.25 -39.14
CA SER A 71 11.77 -3.58 -39.20
C SER A 71 11.35 -3.93 -40.63
N LEU A 72 11.52 -5.17 -41.03
CA LEU A 72 11.01 -5.67 -42.29
C LEU A 72 9.50 -5.93 -42.27
N THR A 73 8.93 -6.07 -41.09
CA THR A 73 7.54 -6.48 -40.85
C THR A 73 6.70 -5.45 -40.13
N ALA A 74 7.31 -4.39 -39.58
CA ALA A 74 6.64 -3.37 -38.80
C ALA A 74 7.09 -1.94 -39.22
N GLU A 75 6.20 -0.97 -39.08
CA GLU A 75 6.49 0.44 -39.39
C GLU A 75 7.32 1.11 -38.28
N LYS A 76 7.23 0.60 -37.06
CA LYS A 76 7.93 1.14 -35.89
C LYS A 76 8.18 0.05 -34.82
N LYS A 77 9.18 0.29 -33.99
CA LYS A 77 9.56 -0.59 -32.88
C LYS A 77 9.36 0.07 -31.54
N ILE A 78 9.02 -0.72 -30.54
CA ILE A 78 9.11 -0.34 -29.13
C ILE A 78 10.16 -1.24 -28.49
N LEU A 79 11.25 -0.64 -28.01
CA LEU A 79 12.28 -1.34 -27.25
C LEU A 79 11.95 -1.19 -25.77
N HIS A 80 11.65 -2.29 -25.10
CA HIS A 80 11.26 -2.32 -23.69
C HIS A 80 12.37 -2.95 -22.85
N ILE A 81 13.12 -2.12 -22.13
CA ILE A 81 14.26 -2.53 -21.33
C ILE A 81 13.87 -2.69 -19.87
N LEU A 82 14.01 -3.91 -19.38
CA LEU A 82 13.65 -4.27 -18.01
C LEU A 82 14.85 -4.21 -17.07
N ASN A 83 14.58 -3.97 -15.80
CA ASN A 83 15.58 -3.96 -14.73
C ASN A 83 16.81 -3.06 -15.00
N THR A 84 16.61 -1.94 -15.71
CA THR A 84 17.68 -1.01 -16.10
C THR A 84 18.45 -0.49 -14.88
N LYS A 85 19.77 -0.43 -14.97
CA LYS A 85 20.68 0.05 -13.91
C LYS A 85 21.56 1.19 -14.41
N ASP A 86 22.22 1.90 -13.51
CA ASP A 86 23.13 3.00 -13.81
C ASP A 86 24.33 2.63 -14.72
N ASN A 87 24.69 1.35 -14.75
CA ASN A 87 25.79 0.83 -15.59
C ASN A 87 25.49 0.88 -17.09
N LEU A 88 24.22 0.97 -17.50
CA LEU A 88 23.81 1.15 -18.90
C LEU A 88 23.78 2.62 -19.35
N THR A 89 24.07 3.59 -18.50
CA THR A 89 23.88 5.01 -18.83
C THR A 89 24.66 5.43 -20.08
N GLU A 90 25.90 4.98 -20.25
CA GLU A 90 26.72 5.31 -21.41
C GLU A 90 26.14 4.74 -22.71
N THR A 91 25.77 3.47 -22.72
CA THR A 91 25.10 2.82 -23.87
C THR A 91 23.81 3.55 -24.25
N ILE A 92 22.98 3.89 -23.26
CA ILE A 92 21.72 4.63 -23.45
C ILE A 92 22.00 6.02 -24.03
N THR A 93 22.97 6.76 -23.46
CA THR A 93 23.32 8.09 -23.90
C THR A 93 23.75 8.10 -25.37
N ASN A 94 24.54 7.11 -25.79
CA ASN A 94 25.02 6.99 -27.17
C ASN A 94 23.90 6.60 -28.16
N THR A 95 22.89 5.85 -27.69
CA THR A 95 21.77 5.38 -28.52
C THR A 95 20.70 6.45 -28.70
N VAL A 96 20.35 7.18 -27.65
CA VAL A 96 19.17 8.08 -27.59
C VAL A 96 19.55 9.51 -28.03
N THR A 97 20.53 9.67 -28.90
CA THR A 97 20.94 10.98 -29.49
C THR A 97 20.11 11.38 -30.69
N ASP A 98 19.48 10.41 -31.37
CA ASP A 98 18.71 10.66 -32.59
C ASP A 98 17.24 10.93 -32.28
N LEU A 99 16.79 12.15 -32.56
CA LEU A 99 15.42 12.64 -32.32
C LEU A 99 14.45 12.26 -33.44
N ASP A 100 14.95 11.84 -34.62
CA ASP A 100 14.12 11.57 -35.78
C ASP A 100 13.66 10.10 -35.89
N SER A 101 14.01 9.28 -34.94
CA SER A 101 13.58 7.88 -34.92
C SER A 101 12.07 7.76 -34.69
N LYS A 102 11.40 6.96 -35.53
CA LYS A 102 10.02 6.51 -35.30
C LYS A 102 9.91 5.43 -34.20
N ASN A 103 11.03 5.00 -33.67
CA ASN A 103 11.09 3.96 -32.64
C ASN A 103 11.04 4.59 -31.24
N LEU A 104 10.46 3.87 -30.29
CA LEU A 104 10.31 4.29 -28.91
C LEU A 104 11.12 3.38 -27.98
N ILE A 105 11.76 3.96 -26.97
CA ILE A 105 12.41 3.17 -25.91
C ILE A 105 11.70 3.41 -24.57
N VAL A 106 11.39 2.33 -23.86
CA VAL A 106 10.81 2.37 -22.51
C VAL A 106 11.74 1.64 -21.55
N PHE A 107 12.29 2.36 -20.59
CA PHE A 107 13.17 1.82 -19.56
C PHE A 107 12.39 1.65 -18.26
N GLU A 108 12.39 0.44 -17.73
CA GLU A 108 11.88 0.14 -16.39
C GLU A 108 13.02 -0.10 -15.41
N THR A 109 12.92 0.51 -14.24
CA THR A 109 13.89 0.26 -13.17
C THR A 109 13.27 0.40 -11.79
N SER A 110 13.97 -0.11 -10.80
CA SER A 110 13.64 0.09 -9.39
C SER A 110 13.94 1.53 -8.96
N GLU A 111 14.02 1.77 -7.67
CA GLU A 111 14.32 3.09 -7.15
C GLU A 111 15.70 3.61 -7.63
N LEU A 112 15.70 4.84 -8.15
CA LEU A 112 16.91 5.57 -8.50
C LEU A 112 17.10 6.76 -7.56
N THR A 113 18.25 6.80 -6.89
CA THR A 113 18.60 7.93 -6.03
C THR A 113 18.80 9.22 -6.83
N PRO A 114 18.71 10.41 -6.21
CA PRO A 114 19.03 11.67 -6.89
C PRO A 114 20.47 11.75 -7.43
N ARG A 115 21.37 10.87 -6.98
CA ARG A 115 22.76 10.78 -7.44
C ARG A 115 22.93 9.92 -8.69
N SER A 116 21.94 9.10 -9.05
CA SER A 116 21.96 8.22 -10.21
C SER A 116 22.33 8.99 -11.49
N LYS A 117 23.27 8.45 -12.26
CA LYS A 117 23.71 9.02 -13.55
C LYS A 117 22.58 8.93 -14.58
N LEU A 118 21.91 7.79 -14.65
CA LEU A 118 20.78 7.54 -15.53
C LEU A 118 19.63 8.52 -15.29
N ARG A 119 19.23 8.66 -14.02
CA ARG A 119 18.17 9.61 -13.64
C ARG A 119 18.54 11.05 -14.02
N LYS A 120 19.77 11.50 -13.72
CA LYS A 120 20.23 12.85 -14.04
C LYS A 120 20.25 13.10 -15.55
N PHE A 121 20.66 12.13 -16.34
CA PHE A 121 20.65 12.22 -17.80
C PHE A 121 19.22 12.46 -18.30
N PHE A 122 18.25 11.61 -17.93
CA PHE A 122 16.86 11.77 -18.35
C PHE A 122 16.19 13.07 -17.83
N GLU A 123 16.55 13.53 -16.63
CA GLU A 123 16.01 14.79 -16.09
C GLU A 123 16.55 16.02 -16.83
N LYS A 124 17.79 15.96 -17.34
CA LYS A 124 18.47 17.05 -18.05
C LYS A 124 17.97 17.20 -19.48
N GLU A 125 17.83 16.11 -20.21
CA GLU A 125 17.49 16.12 -21.63
C GLU A 125 16.01 16.43 -21.87
N LYS A 126 15.73 17.41 -22.78
CA LYS A 126 14.35 17.88 -23.05
C LYS A 126 13.53 16.91 -23.89
N HIS A 127 14.18 16.06 -24.67
CA HIS A 127 13.56 15.06 -25.53
C HIS A 127 13.35 13.70 -24.85
N LEU A 128 13.68 13.60 -23.56
CA LEU A 128 13.50 12.41 -22.76
C LEU A 128 12.46 12.62 -21.67
N GLY A 129 11.60 11.61 -21.47
CA GLY A 129 10.58 11.60 -20.44
C GLY A 129 11.01 10.82 -19.21
N VAL A 130 10.78 11.34 -18.02
CA VAL A 130 11.06 10.61 -16.78
C VAL A 130 9.88 10.67 -15.84
N LEU A 131 9.44 9.49 -15.35
CA LEU A 131 8.34 9.33 -14.42
C LEU A 131 8.79 8.56 -13.19
N ALA A 132 8.57 9.14 -12.01
CA ALA A 132 8.80 8.49 -10.74
C ALA A 132 7.52 7.82 -10.23
N CYS A 133 7.64 6.56 -9.79
CA CYS A 133 6.56 5.73 -9.28
C CYS A 133 6.82 5.41 -7.81
N TYR A 134 6.33 6.27 -6.92
CA TYR A 134 6.37 6.05 -5.48
C TYR A 134 5.19 5.19 -5.01
N PHE A 135 5.21 4.75 -3.76
CA PHE A 135 4.06 4.08 -3.17
C PHE A 135 2.83 4.97 -3.22
N ASP A 136 1.68 4.34 -3.41
CA ASP A 136 0.41 5.05 -3.44
C ASP A 136 0.12 5.68 -2.08
N THR A 137 -0.40 6.91 -2.10
CA THR A 137 -1.00 7.51 -0.91
C THR A 137 -2.38 6.88 -0.65
N GLU A 138 -2.93 7.01 0.56
CA GLU A 138 -4.29 6.54 0.86
C GLU A 138 -5.32 7.07 -0.14
N ARG A 139 -5.14 8.30 -0.60
CA ARG A 139 -6.00 8.90 -1.61
C ARG A 139 -5.88 8.22 -2.96
N ASP A 140 -4.66 7.93 -3.41
CA ASP A 140 -4.42 7.22 -4.67
C ASP A 140 -5.04 5.82 -4.63
N VAL A 141 -4.96 5.14 -3.47
CA VAL A 141 -5.59 3.83 -3.26
C VAL A 141 -7.11 3.94 -3.34
N GLN A 142 -7.72 4.95 -2.69
CA GLN A 142 -9.17 5.18 -2.76
C GLN A 142 -9.62 5.44 -4.20
N GLU A 143 -8.94 6.32 -4.93
CA GLU A 143 -9.23 6.62 -6.33
C GLU A 143 -9.10 5.36 -7.22
N LEU A 144 -8.10 4.50 -6.94
CA LEU A 144 -7.94 3.24 -7.64
C LEU A 144 -9.11 2.28 -7.37
N ILE A 145 -9.52 2.13 -6.11
CA ILE A 145 -10.66 1.30 -5.71
C ILE A 145 -11.91 1.78 -6.43
N GLU A 146 -12.26 3.07 -6.29
CA GLU A 146 -13.46 3.64 -6.92
C GLU A 146 -13.47 3.45 -8.43
N SER A 147 -12.35 3.74 -9.10
CA SER A 147 -12.24 3.59 -10.55
C SER A 147 -12.34 2.13 -11.01
N THR A 148 -11.84 1.19 -10.21
CA THR A 148 -11.88 -0.24 -10.53
C THR A 148 -13.29 -0.78 -10.41
N PHE A 149 -14.00 -0.48 -9.32
CA PHE A 149 -15.40 -0.88 -9.15
C PHE A 149 -16.33 -0.24 -10.18
N LYS A 150 -16.08 1.03 -10.51
CA LYS A 150 -16.84 1.74 -11.56
C LYS A 150 -16.70 1.09 -12.94
N LYS A 151 -15.51 0.61 -13.30
CA LYS A 151 -15.28 -0.13 -14.57
C LYS A 151 -16.10 -1.39 -14.66
N GLU A 152 -16.34 -2.07 -13.55
CA GLU A 152 -17.14 -3.29 -13.45
C GLU A 152 -18.64 -2.99 -13.21
N ASN A 153 -19.06 -1.73 -13.25
CA ASN A 153 -20.43 -1.26 -12.98
C ASN A 153 -20.96 -1.66 -11.59
N ILE A 154 -20.05 -1.79 -10.60
CA ILE A 154 -20.41 -2.09 -9.21
C ILE A 154 -20.41 -0.77 -8.41
N SER A 155 -21.56 -0.44 -7.80
CA SER A 155 -21.68 0.71 -6.90
C SER A 155 -21.21 0.33 -5.50
N ILE A 156 -20.29 1.12 -4.93
CA ILE A 156 -19.78 0.93 -3.57
C ILE A 156 -19.96 2.21 -2.76
N SER A 157 -20.23 2.04 -1.46
CA SER A 157 -20.30 3.17 -0.54
C SER A 157 -18.90 3.65 -0.15
N ARG A 158 -18.80 4.91 0.27
CA ARG A 158 -17.55 5.48 0.78
C ARG A 158 -16.97 4.67 1.95
N ASP A 159 -17.82 4.13 2.80
CA ASP A 159 -17.41 3.31 3.95
C ASP A 159 -16.70 2.03 3.49
N ILE A 160 -17.18 1.40 2.41
CA ILE A 160 -16.55 0.24 1.80
C ILE A 160 -15.20 0.61 1.17
N VAL A 161 -15.10 1.76 0.50
CA VAL A 161 -13.82 2.25 -0.03
C VAL A 161 -12.79 2.41 1.10
N LEU A 162 -13.18 3.06 2.21
CA LEU A 162 -12.31 3.23 3.38
C LEU A 162 -11.92 1.90 4.02
N LEU A 163 -12.87 0.94 4.08
CA LEU A 163 -12.60 -0.41 4.57
C LEU A 163 -11.52 -1.09 3.74
N ILE A 164 -11.70 -1.15 2.43
CA ILE A 164 -10.76 -1.79 1.51
C ILE A 164 -9.39 -1.10 1.59
N THR A 165 -9.35 0.24 1.58
CA THR A 165 -8.11 1.03 1.70
C THR A 165 -7.32 0.66 2.93
N LYS A 166 -7.98 0.46 4.07
CA LYS A 166 -7.33 0.09 5.33
C LYS A 166 -6.62 -1.27 5.26
N TYR A 167 -7.16 -2.22 4.50
CA TYR A 167 -6.64 -3.59 4.44
C TYR A 167 -5.62 -3.84 3.32
N LEU A 168 -5.63 -3.04 2.25
CA LEU A 168 -4.82 -3.34 1.05
C LEU A 168 -3.39 -2.77 1.08
N GLY A 169 -3.05 -1.90 2.02
CA GLY A 169 -1.74 -1.24 2.02
C GLY A 169 -1.54 -0.30 0.83
N ASN A 170 -0.30 -0.18 0.32
CA ASN A 170 0.07 0.83 -0.68
C ASN A 170 0.85 0.27 -1.90
N GLU A 171 0.94 -1.05 -2.04
CA GLU A 171 1.57 -1.68 -3.19
C GLU A 171 0.55 -1.93 -4.31
N ARG A 172 0.69 -1.23 -5.42
CA ARG A 172 -0.24 -1.25 -6.57
C ARG A 172 -0.58 -2.65 -7.09
N HIS A 173 0.41 -3.54 -7.13
CA HIS A 173 0.21 -4.90 -7.61
C HIS A 173 -0.69 -5.71 -6.67
N ILE A 174 -0.43 -5.63 -5.36
CA ILE A 174 -1.22 -6.31 -4.33
C ILE A 174 -2.64 -5.76 -4.34
N ILE A 175 -2.80 -4.43 -4.35
CA ILE A 175 -4.12 -3.77 -4.39
C ILE A 175 -4.94 -4.29 -5.58
N LYS A 176 -4.37 -4.33 -6.79
CA LYS A 176 -5.09 -4.80 -7.98
C LYS A 176 -5.52 -6.26 -7.85
N SER A 177 -4.62 -7.14 -7.42
CA SER A 177 -4.92 -8.56 -7.24
C SER A 177 -6.04 -8.78 -6.22
N GLU A 178 -6.02 -8.06 -5.10
CA GLU A 178 -7.07 -8.14 -4.09
C GLU A 178 -8.41 -7.58 -4.61
N LEU A 179 -8.38 -6.47 -5.36
CA LEU A 179 -9.59 -5.91 -5.98
C LEU A 179 -10.21 -6.87 -7.01
N GLU A 180 -9.39 -7.51 -7.83
CA GLU A 180 -9.87 -8.54 -8.78
C GLU A 180 -10.55 -9.70 -8.04
N LYS A 181 -9.96 -10.18 -6.95
CA LYS A 181 -10.54 -11.21 -6.09
C LYS A 181 -11.89 -10.79 -5.50
N ILE A 182 -11.98 -9.56 -4.98
CA ILE A 182 -13.22 -9.01 -4.42
C ILE A 182 -14.30 -8.91 -5.53
N ILE A 183 -13.94 -8.38 -6.68
CA ILE A 183 -14.87 -8.22 -7.82
C ILE A 183 -15.40 -9.58 -8.28
N LEU A 184 -14.53 -10.59 -8.43
CA LEU A 184 -14.94 -11.94 -8.77
C LEU A 184 -15.93 -12.52 -7.74
N TYR A 185 -15.68 -12.31 -6.45
CA TYR A 185 -16.57 -12.77 -5.39
C TYR A 185 -17.94 -12.06 -5.42
N LEU A 186 -17.96 -10.79 -5.83
CA LEU A 186 -19.19 -9.98 -5.87
C LEU A 186 -19.98 -10.14 -7.16
N LYS A 187 -19.39 -10.69 -8.23
CA LYS A 187 -19.96 -10.73 -9.58
C LYS A 187 -21.36 -11.36 -9.64
N ASP A 188 -21.60 -12.35 -8.79
CA ASP A 188 -22.88 -13.08 -8.75
C ASP A 188 -23.85 -12.54 -7.66
N LYS A 189 -23.47 -11.48 -6.96
CA LYS A 189 -24.27 -10.91 -5.86
C LYS A 189 -24.97 -9.64 -6.32
N LYS A 190 -26.28 -9.61 -6.19
CA LYS A 190 -27.10 -8.41 -6.46
C LYS A 190 -26.90 -7.31 -5.42
N GLU A 191 -26.68 -7.72 -4.16
CA GLU A 191 -26.41 -6.84 -3.02
C GLU A 191 -25.29 -7.45 -2.18
N PHE A 192 -24.46 -6.61 -1.59
CA PHE A 192 -23.37 -7.04 -0.69
C PHE A 192 -23.20 -6.03 0.45
N LYS A 193 -22.65 -6.54 1.56
CA LYS A 193 -22.36 -5.75 2.76
C LYS A 193 -20.86 -5.71 3.05
N ALA A 194 -20.45 -4.87 4.00
CA ALA A 194 -19.06 -4.78 4.45
C ALA A 194 -18.50 -6.13 4.92
N GLU A 195 -19.33 -7.00 5.53
CA GLU A 195 -18.94 -8.33 5.96
C GLU A 195 -18.56 -9.25 4.79
N ASP A 196 -19.17 -9.08 3.63
CA ASP A 196 -18.82 -9.86 2.42
C ASP A 196 -17.43 -9.46 1.93
N ILE A 197 -17.10 -8.18 1.95
CA ILE A 197 -15.77 -7.65 1.61
C ILE A 197 -14.72 -8.15 2.59
N LEU A 198 -15.03 -8.11 3.88
CA LEU A 198 -14.12 -8.63 4.92
C LEU A 198 -13.80 -10.11 4.73
N LYS A 199 -14.78 -10.95 4.35
CA LYS A 199 -14.52 -12.36 4.07
C LYS A 199 -13.52 -12.56 2.92
N CYS A 200 -13.53 -11.66 1.93
CA CYS A 200 -12.55 -11.71 0.84
C CYS A 200 -11.16 -11.26 1.28
N LEU A 201 -11.10 -10.21 2.12
CA LEU A 201 -9.85 -9.62 2.60
C LEU A 201 -9.20 -10.44 3.71
N SER A 202 -9.98 -11.16 4.53
CA SER A 202 -9.52 -11.90 5.70
C SER A 202 -8.96 -13.29 5.42
N GLN A 203 -8.80 -13.70 4.17
CA GLN A 203 -8.14 -14.96 3.83
C GLN A 203 -6.62 -14.95 4.10
N ASN A 204 -6.03 -13.78 4.27
CA ASN A 204 -4.77 -13.64 4.98
C ASN A 204 -5.12 -13.37 6.43
N GLU A 205 -4.84 -14.28 7.35
CA GLU A 205 -5.00 -14.09 8.81
C GLU A 205 -3.95 -13.08 9.34
N ASP A 206 -3.79 -11.95 8.67
CA ASP A 206 -2.93 -10.86 9.13
C ASP A 206 -3.68 -10.08 10.22
N TYR A 207 -3.57 -10.57 11.42
CA TYR A 207 -4.10 -9.88 12.60
C TYR A 207 -3.36 -8.56 12.82
N GLY A 208 -4.11 -7.48 12.85
CA GLY A 208 -3.55 -6.16 13.14
C GLY A 208 -3.63 -5.76 14.62
N PHE A 209 -3.11 -4.57 14.92
CA PHE A 209 -3.23 -3.99 16.25
C PHE A 209 -4.69 -3.80 16.71
N ASP A 210 -5.62 -3.61 15.78
CA ASP A 210 -7.03 -3.50 16.11
C ASP A 210 -7.56 -4.84 16.64
N ASP A 211 -7.22 -5.97 16.00
CA ASP A 211 -7.62 -7.30 16.50
C ASP A 211 -7.06 -7.58 17.89
N LEU A 212 -5.83 -7.16 18.17
CA LEU A 212 -5.25 -7.22 19.50
C LEU A 212 -6.09 -6.41 20.49
N ASN A 213 -6.33 -5.13 20.20
CA ASN A 213 -7.02 -4.21 21.07
C ASN A 213 -8.44 -4.68 21.39
N TYR A 214 -9.18 -5.11 20.36
CA TYR A 214 -10.55 -5.59 20.53
C TYR A 214 -10.62 -6.96 21.21
N SER A 215 -9.70 -7.89 20.93
CA SER A 215 -9.67 -9.18 21.64
C SER A 215 -9.46 -9.02 23.14
N ILE A 216 -8.61 -8.07 23.57
CA ILE A 216 -8.36 -7.78 24.98
C ILE A 216 -9.58 -7.13 25.62
N SER A 217 -10.10 -6.06 25.04
CA SER A 217 -11.18 -5.29 25.64
C SER A 217 -12.53 -6.02 25.61
N ASP A 218 -12.70 -7.00 24.73
CA ASP A 218 -13.87 -7.90 24.74
C ASP A 218 -13.72 -9.08 25.71
N GLY A 219 -12.50 -9.36 26.16
CA GLY A 219 -12.21 -10.51 27.03
C GLY A 219 -12.06 -11.83 26.25
N ASN A 220 -11.79 -11.78 24.94
CA ASN A 220 -11.63 -12.98 24.13
C ASN A 220 -10.17 -13.49 24.17
N VAL A 221 -9.86 -14.25 25.22
CA VAL A 221 -8.51 -14.78 25.47
C VAL A 221 -8.04 -15.72 24.37
N VAL A 222 -8.93 -16.52 23.78
CA VAL A 222 -8.57 -17.46 22.69
C VAL A 222 -8.15 -16.70 21.43
N LYS A 223 -8.90 -15.67 21.04
CA LYS A 223 -8.51 -14.79 19.91
C LYS A 223 -7.22 -14.04 20.24
N LEU A 224 -7.07 -13.52 21.46
CA LEU A 224 -5.88 -12.81 21.91
C LEU A 224 -4.61 -13.65 21.73
N ASP A 225 -4.62 -14.92 22.18
CA ASP A 225 -3.45 -15.80 22.08
C ASP A 225 -3.02 -16.02 20.60
N LYS A 226 -3.99 -16.19 19.69
CA LYS A 226 -3.72 -16.31 18.25
C LYS A 226 -3.13 -15.03 17.68
N VAL A 227 -3.72 -13.88 17.97
CA VAL A 227 -3.30 -12.55 17.50
C VAL A 227 -1.88 -12.23 17.98
N ILE A 228 -1.58 -12.40 19.26
CA ILE A 228 -0.24 -12.12 19.81
C ILE A 228 0.81 -13.01 19.16
N ASN A 229 0.54 -14.31 18.99
CA ASN A 229 1.48 -15.22 18.36
C ASN A 229 1.78 -14.79 16.92
N GLN A 230 0.77 -14.44 16.13
CA GLN A 230 0.96 -13.96 14.77
C GLN A 230 1.80 -12.67 14.73
N LEU A 231 1.46 -11.67 15.53
CA LEU A 231 2.21 -10.41 15.61
C LEU A 231 3.67 -10.62 16.04
N TYR A 232 3.94 -11.62 16.89
CA TYR A 232 5.32 -11.99 17.25
C TYR A 232 6.07 -12.71 16.11
N LEU A 233 5.39 -13.49 15.28
CA LEU A 233 5.98 -14.10 14.07
C LEU A 233 6.33 -13.03 13.03
N GLU A 234 5.54 -11.99 12.91
CA GLU A 234 5.80 -10.81 12.08
C GLU A 234 6.90 -9.89 12.64
N GLY A 235 7.48 -10.23 13.79
CA GLY A 235 8.58 -9.48 14.40
C GLY A 235 8.14 -8.24 15.18
N ILE A 236 6.86 -8.08 15.47
CA ILE A 236 6.36 -6.91 16.23
C ILE A 236 6.92 -6.92 17.66
N ASN A 237 7.44 -5.77 18.08
CA ASN A 237 8.02 -5.60 19.41
C ASN A 237 6.94 -5.59 20.51
N PRO A 238 7.14 -6.29 21.65
CA PRO A 238 6.21 -6.29 22.79
C PRO A 238 5.80 -4.90 23.28
N VAL A 239 6.72 -3.93 23.28
CA VAL A 239 6.43 -2.54 23.68
C VAL A 239 5.44 -1.88 22.73
N ALA A 240 5.51 -2.19 21.42
CA ALA A 240 4.54 -1.67 20.45
C ALA A 240 3.12 -2.20 20.70
N LEU A 241 3.01 -3.49 21.09
CA LEU A 241 1.73 -4.10 21.46
C LEU A 241 1.12 -3.42 22.71
N LEU A 242 1.92 -3.26 23.76
CA LEU A 242 1.52 -2.59 25.00
C LEU A 242 1.04 -1.15 24.73
N ARG A 243 1.76 -0.39 23.94
CA ARG A 243 1.39 0.98 23.56
C ARG A 243 0.12 1.07 22.74
N SER A 244 -0.12 0.11 21.85
CA SER A 244 -1.38 0.05 21.09
C SER A 244 -2.56 -0.17 22.02
N VAL A 245 -2.45 -1.13 22.93
CA VAL A 245 -3.50 -1.43 23.92
C VAL A 245 -3.72 -0.24 24.85
N SER A 246 -2.66 0.40 25.34
CA SER A 246 -2.76 1.61 26.16
C SER A 246 -3.56 2.71 25.44
N LYS A 247 -3.24 2.99 24.18
CA LYS A 247 -3.99 3.99 23.38
C LYS A 247 -5.47 3.62 23.23
N HIS A 248 -5.79 2.35 23.08
CA HIS A 248 -7.17 1.90 22.98
C HIS A 248 -7.94 2.16 24.30
N PHE A 249 -7.35 1.79 25.44
CA PHE A 249 -7.95 2.08 26.73
C PHE A 249 -8.02 3.58 27.07
N GLN A 250 -7.09 4.40 26.58
CA GLN A 250 -7.18 5.86 26.68
C GLN A 250 -8.38 6.41 25.89
N LYS A 251 -8.73 5.83 24.72
CA LYS A 251 -9.94 6.21 23.98
C LYS A 251 -11.21 5.86 24.79
N ILE A 252 -11.26 4.65 25.37
CA ILE A 252 -12.39 4.23 26.23
C ILE A 252 -12.51 5.16 27.44
N LEU A 253 -11.40 5.45 28.11
CA LEU A 253 -11.33 6.37 29.24
C LEU A 253 -11.84 7.76 28.87
N PHE A 254 -11.40 8.31 27.75
CA PHE A 254 -11.82 9.62 27.25
C PHE A 254 -13.35 9.69 27.08
N ILE A 255 -13.95 8.66 26.47
CA ILE A 255 -15.41 8.61 26.30
C ILE A 255 -16.09 8.52 27.64
N ASN A 256 -15.64 7.67 28.57
CA ASN A 256 -16.25 7.56 29.88
C ASN A 256 -16.21 8.88 30.65
N GLN A 257 -15.09 9.61 30.63
CA GLN A 257 -14.99 10.93 31.24
C GLN A 257 -15.98 11.94 30.65
N LYS A 258 -16.24 11.87 29.32
CA LYS A 258 -17.26 12.70 28.68
C LYS A 258 -18.67 12.32 29.12
N LEU A 259 -18.95 11.02 29.23
CA LEU A 259 -20.23 10.52 29.76
C LEU A 259 -20.43 10.94 31.21
N ASP A 260 -19.39 10.82 32.05
CA ASP A 260 -19.40 11.26 33.44
C ASP A 260 -19.65 12.78 33.58
N SER A 261 -19.27 13.58 32.58
CA SER A 261 -19.55 15.03 32.48
C SER A 261 -20.94 15.37 31.93
N GLY A 262 -21.78 14.36 31.62
CA GLY A 262 -23.15 14.55 31.15
C GLY A 262 -23.31 14.61 29.62
N MET A 263 -22.23 14.42 28.84
CA MET A 263 -22.31 14.39 27.38
C MET A 263 -22.92 13.05 26.91
N ASN A 264 -23.67 13.07 25.81
CA ASN A 264 -24.20 11.82 25.25
C ASN A 264 -23.12 11.03 24.49
N LEU A 265 -23.32 9.69 24.38
CA LEU A 265 -22.33 8.78 23.77
C LEU A 265 -22.03 9.09 22.31
N SER A 266 -23.06 9.44 21.52
CA SER A 266 -22.89 9.71 20.10
C SER A 266 -22.06 10.97 19.87
N GLU A 267 -22.30 12.02 20.63
CA GLU A 267 -21.54 13.25 20.59
C GLU A 267 -20.09 13.07 21.07
N SER A 268 -19.91 12.30 22.14
CA SER A 268 -18.57 11.99 22.66
C SER A 268 -17.72 11.25 21.64
N LEU A 269 -18.29 10.30 20.89
CA LEU A 269 -17.60 9.55 19.85
C LEU A 269 -17.08 10.42 18.70
N THR A 270 -17.78 11.51 18.34
CA THR A 270 -17.35 12.44 17.29
C THR A 270 -16.11 13.26 17.67
N GLN A 271 -15.79 13.36 18.97
CA GLN A 271 -14.62 14.09 19.46
C GLN A 271 -13.34 13.27 19.46
N LEU A 272 -13.41 11.95 19.20
CA LEU A 272 -12.20 11.10 19.11
C LEU A 272 -11.38 11.44 17.88
N LYS A 273 -10.08 11.60 18.07
CA LYS A 273 -9.09 11.81 17.02
C LYS A 273 -7.93 10.81 17.18
N PRO A 274 -7.72 9.90 16.24
CA PRO A 274 -8.58 9.58 15.09
C PRO A 274 -9.93 8.96 15.52
N PRO A 275 -10.98 9.07 14.70
CA PRO A 275 -12.28 8.49 14.99
C PRO A 275 -12.22 6.96 15.05
N ILE A 276 -13.20 6.34 15.68
CA ILE A 276 -13.37 4.88 15.64
C ILE A 276 -13.85 4.48 14.24
N PHE A 277 -13.22 3.46 13.69
CA PHE A 277 -13.62 2.94 12.39
C PHE A 277 -15.04 2.39 12.45
N PHE A 278 -15.85 2.68 11.45
CA PHE A 278 -17.31 2.46 11.49
C PHE A 278 -17.72 1.00 11.83
N LEU A 279 -16.94 0.02 11.36
CA LEU A 279 -17.19 -1.41 11.67
C LEU A 279 -17.08 -1.74 13.17
N TYR A 280 -16.24 -1.03 13.87
CA TYR A 280 -15.97 -1.27 15.28
C TYR A 280 -16.80 -0.37 16.21
N ILE A 281 -17.61 0.56 15.68
CA ILE A 281 -18.37 1.51 16.50
C ILE A 281 -19.27 0.79 17.52
N ASN A 282 -20.03 -0.21 17.09
CA ASN A 282 -20.93 -0.94 17.97
C ASN A 282 -20.17 -1.75 19.04
N GLN A 283 -19.11 -2.44 18.62
CA GLN A 283 -18.24 -3.19 19.53
C GLN A 283 -17.56 -2.25 20.53
N PHE A 284 -17.06 -1.12 20.09
CA PHE A 284 -16.45 -0.10 20.95
C PHE A 284 -17.46 0.51 21.95
N LYS A 285 -18.72 0.73 21.56
CA LYS A 285 -19.79 1.17 22.45
C LYS A 285 -20.03 0.17 23.59
N GLU A 286 -20.00 -1.13 23.29
CA GLU A 286 -20.14 -2.17 24.32
C GLU A 286 -18.91 -2.21 25.25
N GLN A 287 -17.71 -1.97 24.73
CA GLN A 287 -16.50 -1.85 25.55
C GLN A 287 -16.56 -0.64 26.48
N VAL A 288 -17.02 0.52 26.00
CA VAL A 288 -17.23 1.71 26.85
C VAL A 288 -18.16 1.41 28.03
N LYS A 289 -19.24 0.65 27.81
CA LYS A 289 -20.16 0.24 28.90
C LYS A 289 -19.51 -0.71 29.91
N LYS A 290 -18.65 -1.60 29.41
CA LYS A 290 -17.95 -2.61 30.25
C LYS A 290 -16.83 -2.00 31.09
N TRP A 291 -16.00 -1.16 30.47
CA TRP A 291 -14.77 -0.63 31.05
C TRP A 291 -15.01 0.71 31.72
N LYS A 292 -15.37 0.69 33.02
CA LYS A 292 -15.57 1.94 33.79
C LYS A 292 -14.28 2.73 33.95
N THR A 293 -14.40 4.05 34.14
CA THR A 293 -13.30 5.02 34.31
C THR A 293 -12.19 4.51 35.24
N THR A 294 -12.54 4.03 36.43
CA THR A 294 -11.58 3.54 37.43
C THR A 294 -10.80 2.30 36.94
N LEU A 295 -11.46 1.43 36.18
CA LEU A 295 -10.82 0.21 35.65
C LEU A 295 -9.87 0.54 34.52
N CYS A 296 -10.22 1.50 33.65
CA CYS A 296 -9.35 1.98 32.60
C CYS A 296 -8.04 2.56 33.14
N TYR A 297 -8.10 3.33 34.24
CA TYR A 297 -6.89 3.85 34.87
C TYR A 297 -5.97 2.72 35.36
N LYS A 298 -6.51 1.70 36.05
CA LYS A 298 -5.73 0.55 36.54
C LYS A 298 -5.07 -0.23 35.37
N VAL A 299 -5.80 -0.39 34.28
CA VAL A 299 -5.26 -1.07 33.09
C VAL A 299 -4.12 -0.27 32.45
N ILE A 300 -4.31 1.04 32.28
CA ILE A 300 -3.28 1.92 31.70
C ILE A 300 -2.02 1.94 32.58
N GLU A 301 -2.17 2.07 33.89
CA GLU A 301 -1.08 2.01 34.86
C GLU A 301 -0.33 0.67 34.77
N ARG A 302 -1.05 -0.44 34.76
CA ARG A 302 -0.45 -1.78 34.63
C ARG A 302 0.30 -2.00 33.34
N ILE A 303 -0.20 -1.45 32.23
CA ILE A 303 0.48 -1.48 30.94
C ILE A 303 1.77 -0.66 30.99
N LEU A 304 1.76 0.51 31.63
CA LEU A 304 2.93 1.37 31.78
C LEU A 304 4.05 0.69 32.58
N GLU A 305 3.72 0.10 33.74
CA GLU A 305 4.67 -0.69 34.52
C GLU A 305 5.26 -1.84 33.71
N THR A 306 4.39 -2.54 32.94
CA THR A 306 4.83 -3.65 32.09
C THR A 306 5.74 -3.18 30.95
N GLU A 307 5.46 -2.02 30.36
CA GLU A 307 6.31 -1.42 29.33
C GLU A 307 7.72 -1.13 29.86
N GLU A 308 7.82 -0.59 31.06
CA GLU A 308 9.10 -0.34 31.72
C GLU A 308 9.90 -1.61 31.94
N ILE A 309 9.27 -2.66 32.49
CA ILE A 309 9.91 -3.97 32.71
C ILE A 309 10.35 -4.58 31.37
N CYS A 310 9.55 -4.49 30.32
CA CYS A 310 9.89 -5.01 28.99
C CYS A 310 11.09 -4.30 28.36
N LYS A 311 11.25 -3.00 28.59
CA LYS A 311 12.40 -2.23 28.13
C LYS A 311 13.71 -2.61 28.86
N MET A 312 13.61 -2.87 30.16
CA MET A 312 14.75 -3.27 30.99
C MET A 312 15.18 -4.73 30.73
N ASN A 313 14.25 -5.61 30.39
CA ASN A 313 14.47 -7.06 30.30
C ASN A 313 14.02 -7.63 28.93
N SER A 314 14.74 -7.33 27.87
CA SER A 314 14.38 -7.71 26.50
C SER A 314 14.21 -9.23 26.30
N LYS A 315 14.99 -10.07 27.02
CA LYS A 315 14.94 -11.54 26.90
C LYS A 315 13.60 -12.16 27.29
N ILE A 316 12.89 -11.56 28.26
CA ILE A 316 11.61 -12.07 28.77
C ILE A 316 10.42 -11.17 28.43
N ALA A 317 10.69 -10.08 27.67
CA ALA A 317 9.68 -9.07 27.34
C ALA A 317 8.43 -9.67 26.66
N LYS A 318 8.60 -10.64 25.74
CA LYS A 318 7.46 -11.31 25.07
C LYS A 318 6.54 -12.02 26.06
N ILE A 319 7.12 -12.74 27.03
CA ILE A 319 6.37 -13.52 28.03
C ILE A 319 5.64 -12.58 28.99
N ILE A 320 6.32 -11.54 29.48
CA ILE A 320 5.73 -10.57 30.43
C ILE A 320 4.59 -9.81 29.74
N CYS A 321 4.80 -9.32 28.51
CA CYS A 321 3.78 -8.65 27.73
C CYS A 321 2.55 -9.55 27.53
N TRP A 322 2.73 -10.77 27.01
CA TRP A 322 1.65 -11.73 26.82
C TRP A 322 0.87 -12.00 28.11
N ARG A 323 1.57 -12.29 29.22
CA ARG A 323 0.93 -12.54 30.53
C ARG A 323 0.11 -11.35 31.00
N THR A 324 0.63 -10.14 30.89
CA THR A 324 -0.10 -8.93 31.30
C THR A 324 -1.34 -8.71 30.44
N LEU A 325 -1.23 -8.79 29.12
CA LEU A 325 -2.35 -8.61 28.20
C LEU A 325 -3.44 -9.67 28.42
N ARG A 326 -3.03 -10.92 28.65
CA ARG A 326 -3.97 -12.02 28.97
C ARG A 326 -4.68 -11.79 30.29
N ASN A 327 -3.99 -11.32 31.33
CA ASN A 327 -4.59 -10.99 32.62
C ASN A 327 -5.62 -9.85 32.46
N ILE A 328 -5.32 -8.82 31.67
CA ILE A 328 -6.25 -7.72 31.37
C ILE A 328 -7.50 -8.28 30.67
N ALA A 329 -7.35 -9.11 29.65
CA ALA A 329 -8.47 -9.73 28.94
C ALA A 329 -9.33 -10.64 29.85
N SER A 330 -8.74 -11.21 30.92
CA SER A 330 -9.43 -12.10 31.85
C SER A 330 -10.13 -11.38 32.99
N ILE A 331 -10.09 -10.05 33.05
CA ILE A 331 -10.77 -9.27 34.11
C ILE A 331 -12.30 -9.52 34.03
N LYS A 332 -12.86 -10.05 35.09
CA LYS A 332 -14.32 -10.17 35.21
C LYS A 332 -14.89 -8.81 35.62
N TYR A 333 -15.82 -8.32 34.85
CA TYR A 333 -16.55 -7.09 35.14
C TYR A 333 -17.58 -7.37 36.22
N SER A 334 -17.41 -6.85 37.41
CA SER A 334 -18.39 -6.84 38.47
C SER A 334 -19.07 -5.49 38.57
#